data_e8447d38762ee8f944fbcbf4289c27f2
#
_entry.id   e8447d38762ee8f944fbcbf4289c27f2
#
_cell.length_a   1.000
_cell.length_b   1.000
_cell.length_c   1.000
_cell.angle_alpha   90.00
_cell.angle_beta   90.00
_cell.angle_gamma   90.00
#
_symmetry.space_group_name_H-M   'P 1'
#
loop_
_entity.id
_entity.type
_entity.pdbx_description
1 polymer ?
#
loop_
_entity_poly.entity_id
_entity_poly.type
_entity_poly.pdbx_seq_one_letter_code
_entity_poly.pdbx_strand_id
1 'polypeptide(L)'
;MTDTRPAKVTIRRADLADADQVGMLAERVYRHGGWGDEGYAKRLLDGRSRIEDAVVLVAVDGGVIVGTVTVALPGSRMAGIGRAEEAEVRMLAVDEAARGRGIGDLLMAECEALARDEGLAGVVLSTEPDMHAAHRAYRRRGYVRQPDRDWSTGRTTLLVFRLSL
;
A
#
# COMPACT_ATOMS: atom_id res chain seq x y z
N MET A 1 -12.17 -23.54 -27.68
CA MET A 1 -10.77 -23.19 -27.37
C MET A 1 -10.80 -22.02 -26.38
N THR A 2 -10.62 -22.29 -25.11
CA THR A 2 -10.49 -21.26 -24.09
C THR A 2 -9.10 -20.66 -24.24
N ASP A 3 -9.04 -19.36 -24.56
CA ASP A 3 -7.79 -18.59 -24.57
C ASP A 3 -7.21 -18.58 -23.15
N THR A 4 -6.19 -19.41 -22.90
CA THR A 4 -5.50 -19.58 -21.63
C THR A 4 -4.37 -18.58 -21.45
N ARG A 5 -4.44 -17.40 -22.07
CA ARG A 5 -3.52 -16.32 -21.68
C ARG A 5 -3.81 -15.92 -20.25
N PRO A 6 -2.77 -15.89 -19.37
CA PRO A 6 -2.99 -15.38 -18.01
C PRO A 6 -3.58 -14.00 -18.12
N ALA A 7 -4.68 -13.76 -17.45
CA ALA A 7 -5.34 -12.46 -17.41
C ALA A 7 -4.30 -11.42 -16.99
N LYS A 8 -4.13 -10.37 -17.80
CA LYS A 8 -3.12 -9.33 -17.55
C LYS A 8 -3.59 -8.45 -16.43
N VAL A 9 -2.85 -8.44 -15.32
CA VAL A 9 -3.09 -7.50 -14.23
C VAL A 9 -2.71 -6.09 -14.70
N THR A 10 -3.63 -5.14 -14.51
CA THR A 10 -3.40 -3.73 -14.79
C THR A 10 -3.45 -2.91 -13.51
N ILE A 11 -2.59 -1.89 -13.43
CA ILE A 11 -2.60 -0.93 -12.31
C ILE A 11 -3.22 0.37 -12.81
N ARG A 12 -4.17 0.90 -12.02
CA ARG A 12 -4.79 2.21 -12.29
C ARG A 12 -5.11 2.94 -11.00
N ARG A 13 -5.41 4.22 -11.10
CA ARG A 13 -5.99 4.94 -9.96
C ARG A 13 -7.40 4.44 -9.67
N ALA A 14 -7.71 4.34 -8.39
CA ALA A 14 -9.07 4.11 -7.93
C ALA A 14 -9.90 5.39 -8.08
N ASP A 15 -11.18 5.22 -8.37
CA ASP A 15 -12.17 6.27 -8.28
C ASP A 15 -13.21 5.93 -7.18
N LEU A 16 -14.17 6.82 -6.95
CA LEU A 16 -15.15 6.62 -5.86
C LEU A 16 -16.01 5.37 -6.04
N ALA A 17 -16.19 4.89 -7.27
CA ALA A 17 -16.91 3.63 -7.52
C ALA A 17 -16.17 2.41 -6.98
N ASP A 18 -14.85 2.51 -6.79
CA ASP A 18 -14.02 1.44 -6.24
C ASP A 18 -13.97 1.42 -4.70
N ALA A 19 -14.52 2.43 -4.03
CA ALA A 19 -14.31 2.68 -2.60
C ALA A 19 -14.63 1.47 -1.72
N ASP A 20 -15.76 0.81 -1.94
CA ASP A 20 -16.18 -0.34 -1.13
C ASP A 20 -15.25 -1.54 -1.33
N GLN A 21 -14.88 -1.85 -2.58
CA GLN A 21 -13.97 -2.95 -2.90
C GLN A 21 -12.59 -2.71 -2.31
N VAL A 22 -12.06 -1.48 -2.41
CA VAL A 22 -10.79 -1.09 -1.82
C VAL A 22 -10.81 -1.27 -0.31
N GLY A 23 -11.84 -0.78 0.35
CA GLY A 23 -11.99 -0.88 1.80
C GLY A 23 -12.10 -2.32 2.28
N MET A 24 -12.96 -3.11 1.65
CA MET A 24 -13.18 -4.52 2.01
C MET A 24 -11.95 -5.38 1.77
N LEU A 25 -11.23 -5.18 0.67
CA LEU A 25 -10.00 -5.91 0.40
C LEU A 25 -8.93 -5.61 1.45
N ALA A 26 -8.68 -4.34 1.73
CA ALA A 26 -7.67 -3.94 2.70
C ALA A 26 -7.99 -4.47 4.09
N GLU A 27 -9.22 -4.32 4.56
CA GLU A 27 -9.64 -4.81 5.86
C GLU A 27 -9.49 -6.34 5.97
N ARG A 28 -9.96 -7.08 4.98
CA ARG A 28 -9.87 -8.55 4.97
C ARG A 28 -8.43 -9.03 5.04
N VAL A 29 -7.54 -8.46 4.24
CA VAL A 29 -6.12 -8.86 4.20
C VAL A 29 -5.44 -8.59 5.55
N TYR A 30 -5.66 -7.41 6.12
CA TYR A 30 -5.07 -7.06 7.43
C TYR A 30 -5.64 -7.92 8.56
N ARG A 31 -6.93 -8.15 8.57
CA ARG A 31 -7.59 -9.00 9.56
C ARG A 31 -7.08 -10.44 9.51
N HIS A 32 -6.93 -11.01 8.32
CA HIS A 32 -6.38 -12.37 8.14
C HIS A 32 -4.92 -12.45 8.56
N GLY A 33 -4.15 -11.37 8.41
CA GLY A 33 -2.77 -11.29 8.88
C GLY A 33 -2.64 -11.03 10.37
N GLY A 34 -3.72 -10.66 11.05
CA GLY A 34 -3.70 -10.29 12.45
C GLY A 34 -3.10 -8.91 12.72
N TRP A 35 -3.13 -8.02 11.74
CA TRP A 35 -2.52 -6.69 11.79
C TRP A 35 -3.56 -5.59 12.04
N GLY A 36 -3.14 -4.57 12.79
CA GLY A 36 -4.02 -3.47 13.18
C GLY A 36 -4.98 -3.86 14.32
N ASP A 37 -5.68 -2.87 14.83
CA ASP A 37 -6.75 -3.01 15.81
C ASP A 37 -8.12 -2.68 15.19
N GLU A 38 -9.19 -2.67 16.00
CA GLU A 38 -10.53 -2.35 15.51
C GLU A 38 -10.64 -0.93 14.97
N GLY A 39 -9.94 0.04 15.57
CA GLY A 39 -9.89 1.41 15.08
C GLY A 39 -9.23 1.50 13.70
N TYR A 40 -8.16 0.75 13.50
CA TYR A 40 -7.48 0.68 12.22
C TYR A 40 -8.32 -0.06 11.17
N ALA A 41 -9.03 -1.13 11.57
CA ALA A 41 -9.95 -1.84 10.68
C ALA A 41 -11.04 -0.90 10.11
N LYS A 42 -11.57 0.00 10.90
CA LYS A 42 -12.52 1.02 10.43
C LYS A 42 -11.90 1.96 9.41
N ARG A 43 -10.64 2.36 9.59
CA ARG A 43 -9.90 3.18 8.61
C ARG A 43 -9.65 2.41 7.32
N LEU A 44 -9.34 1.11 7.40
CA LEU A 44 -9.16 0.26 6.24
C LEU A 44 -10.47 0.13 5.43
N LEU A 45 -11.60 -0.01 6.09
CA LEU A 45 -12.91 -0.08 5.44
C LEU A 45 -13.33 1.24 4.79
N ASP A 46 -12.80 2.37 5.25
CA ASP A 46 -13.12 3.68 4.70
C ASP A 46 -12.30 3.99 3.45
N GLY A 47 -12.59 3.28 2.38
CA GLY A 47 -11.95 3.48 1.08
C GLY A 47 -12.26 4.85 0.48
N ARG A 48 -13.44 5.39 0.77
CA ARG A 48 -13.85 6.70 0.26
C ARG A 48 -12.92 7.81 0.75
N SER A 49 -12.69 7.93 2.05
CA SER A 49 -11.81 8.96 2.59
C SER A 49 -10.39 8.86 2.02
N ARG A 50 -9.88 7.65 1.84
CA ARG A 50 -8.56 7.46 1.22
C ARG A 50 -8.49 7.95 -0.21
N ILE A 51 -9.52 7.66 -1.02
CA ILE A 51 -9.59 8.10 -2.42
C ILE A 51 -9.72 9.62 -2.51
N GLU A 52 -10.46 10.23 -1.60
CA GLU A 52 -10.63 11.70 -1.56
C GLU A 52 -9.37 12.42 -1.06
N ASP A 53 -8.64 11.85 -0.09
CA ASP A 53 -7.55 12.53 0.61
C ASP A 53 -6.15 12.09 0.15
N ALA A 54 -6.03 11.06 -0.67
CA ALA A 54 -4.76 10.52 -1.14
C ALA A 54 -4.89 9.96 -2.56
N VAL A 55 -3.78 9.45 -3.09
CA VAL A 55 -3.80 8.66 -4.33
C VAL A 55 -3.94 7.19 -3.96
N VAL A 56 -5.01 6.56 -4.38
CA VAL A 56 -5.21 5.12 -4.21
C VAL A 56 -5.01 4.44 -5.56
N LEU A 57 -4.13 3.44 -5.58
CA LEU A 57 -3.91 2.60 -6.75
C LEU A 57 -4.56 1.24 -6.53
N VAL A 58 -5.09 0.66 -7.60
CA VAL A 58 -5.68 -0.67 -7.60
C VAL A 58 -5.06 -1.54 -8.69
N ALA A 59 -4.85 -2.80 -8.37
CA ALA A 59 -4.49 -3.84 -9.32
C ALA A 59 -5.76 -4.58 -9.72
N VAL A 60 -6.03 -4.61 -11.02
CA VAL A 60 -7.26 -5.18 -11.59
C VAL A 60 -6.92 -6.38 -12.46
N ASP A 61 -7.58 -7.49 -12.20
CA ASP A 61 -7.47 -8.74 -12.94
C ASP A 61 -8.86 -9.18 -13.38
N GLY A 62 -9.10 -9.19 -14.70
CA GLY A 62 -10.40 -9.59 -15.25
C GLY A 62 -11.58 -8.78 -14.69
N GLY A 63 -11.40 -7.49 -14.46
CA GLY A 63 -12.41 -6.60 -13.90
C GLY A 63 -12.57 -6.67 -12.37
N VAL A 64 -11.76 -7.49 -11.69
CA VAL A 64 -11.78 -7.66 -10.22
C VAL A 64 -10.57 -6.98 -9.62
N ILE A 65 -10.78 -6.18 -8.56
CA ILE A 65 -9.70 -5.58 -7.79
C ILE A 65 -9.08 -6.65 -6.89
N VAL A 66 -7.79 -6.95 -7.15
CA VAL A 66 -7.03 -7.98 -6.44
C VAL A 66 -5.90 -7.40 -5.59
N GLY A 67 -5.66 -6.12 -5.66
CA GLY A 67 -4.66 -5.43 -4.85
C GLY A 67 -4.95 -3.95 -4.77
N THR A 68 -4.46 -3.33 -3.70
CA THR A 68 -4.59 -1.88 -3.49
C THR A 68 -3.43 -1.34 -2.66
N VAL A 69 -3.12 -0.07 -2.85
CA VAL A 69 -2.16 0.68 -2.05
C VAL A 69 -2.56 2.14 -2.01
N THR A 70 -2.24 2.80 -0.92
CA THR A 70 -2.49 4.23 -0.74
C THR A 70 -1.17 4.98 -0.74
N VAL A 71 -1.09 6.07 -1.51
CA VAL A 71 0.06 6.97 -1.55
C VAL A 71 -0.38 8.33 -1.02
N ALA A 72 0.16 8.70 0.13
CA ALA A 72 -0.03 10.03 0.71
C ALA A 72 1.12 10.94 0.28
N LEU A 73 0.82 11.88 -0.60
CA LEU A 73 1.77 12.92 -1.01
C LEU A 73 1.90 13.98 0.11
N PRO A 74 2.97 14.81 0.09
CA PRO A 74 3.09 15.89 1.06
C PRO A 74 1.85 16.78 1.09
N GLY A 75 1.33 17.04 2.29
CA GLY A 75 0.10 17.80 2.49
C GLY A 75 -1.20 16.96 2.50
N SER A 76 -1.13 15.69 2.15
CA SER A 76 -2.28 14.78 2.25
C SER A 76 -2.71 14.58 3.71
N ARG A 77 -4.03 14.54 3.96
CA ARG A 77 -4.57 14.17 5.27
C ARG A 77 -4.25 12.74 5.69
N MET A 78 -3.88 11.90 4.72
CA MET A 78 -3.48 10.51 4.97
C MET A 78 -2.00 10.38 5.32
N ALA A 79 -1.21 11.43 5.22
CA ALA A 79 0.20 11.41 5.61
C ALA A 79 0.33 11.36 7.14
N GLY A 80 1.12 10.42 7.64
CA GLY A 80 1.41 10.25 9.07
C GLY A 80 2.87 10.54 9.40
N ILE A 81 3.79 9.87 8.72
CA ILE A 81 5.24 9.96 8.98
C ILE A 81 6.03 10.60 7.84
N GLY A 82 5.43 10.75 6.67
CA GLY A 82 6.09 11.33 5.50
C GLY A 82 6.54 12.77 5.75
N ARG A 83 7.75 13.10 5.32
CA ARG A 83 8.31 14.44 5.35
C ARG A 83 7.97 15.19 4.06
N ALA A 84 8.32 16.48 3.99
CA ALA A 84 7.97 17.35 2.86
C ALA A 84 8.50 16.86 1.50
N GLU A 85 9.58 16.09 1.48
CA GLU A 85 10.20 15.54 0.28
C GLU A 85 9.89 14.06 0.05
N GLU A 86 8.92 13.50 0.79
CA GLU A 86 8.61 12.06 0.76
C GLU A 86 7.15 11.79 0.39
N ALA A 87 6.94 10.77 -0.44
CA ALA A 87 5.65 10.09 -0.54
C ALA A 87 5.57 9.00 0.53
N GLU A 88 4.44 8.90 1.22
CA GLU A 88 4.21 7.85 2.21
C GLU A 88 3.31 6.77 1.62
N VAL A 89 3.80 5.53 1.60
CA VAL A 89 3.03 4.37 1.16
C VAL A 89 2.33 3.75 2.37
N ARG A 90 1.03 3.53 2.23
CA ARG A 90 0.18 2.98 3.30
C ARG A 90 -0.79 1.93 2.75
N MET A 91 -1.20 1.03 3.63
CA MET A 91 -2.33 0.12 3.40
C MET A 91 -2.19 -0.72 2.12
N LEU A 92 -0.96 -1.20 1.85
CA LEU A 92 -0.72 -2.15 0.77
C LEU A 92 -1.39 -3.49 1.12
N ALA A 93 -2.23 -3.97 0.23
CA ALA A 93 -2.92 -5.23 0.40
C ALA A 93 -3.07 -5.94 -0.94
N VAL A 94 -2.76 -7.23 -0.98
CA VAL A 94 -2.97 -8.12 -2.13
C VAL A 94 -3.84 -9.27 -1.68
N ASP A 95 -4.90 -9.56 -2.44
CA ASP A 95 -5.80 -10.69 -2.18
C ASP A 95 -4.99 -11.98 -2.07
N GLU A 96 -5.28 -12.81 -1.07
CA GLU A 96 -4.57 -14.07 -0.83
C GLU A 96 -4.57 -14.97 -2.08
N ALA A 97 -5.71 -15.06 -2.78
CA ALA A 97 -5.84 -15.85 -4.00
C ALA A 97 -4.97 -15.32 -5.15
N ALA A 98 -4.52 -14.08 -5.09
CA ALA A 98 -3.71 -13.45 -6.12
C ALA A 98 -2.23 -13.31 -5.75
N ARG A 99 -1.81 -13.80 -4.58
CA ARG A 99 -0.41 -13.76 -4.13
C ARG A 99 0.50 -14.61 -4.99
N GLY A 100 1.79 -14.30 -4.97
CA GLY A 100 2.81 -15.02 -5.73
C GLY A 100 2.86 -14.64 -7.22
N ARG A 101 2.15 -13.59 -7.63
CA ARG A 101 2.08 -13.11 -9.03
C ARG A 101 2.80 -11.77 -9.23
N GLY A 102 3.49 -11.27 -8.22
CA GLY A 102 4.22 -9.98 -8.31
C GLY A 102 3.34 -8.74 -8.24
N ILE A 103 2.09 -8.86 -7.82
CA ILE A 103 1.13 -7.73 -7.78
C ILE A 103 1.58 -6.64 -6.80
N GLY A 104 2.08 -7.03 -5.63
CA GLY A 104 2.63 -6.08 -4.66
C GLY A 104 3.80 -5.28 -5.24
N ASP A 105 4.69 -5.92 -5.98
CA ASP A 105 5.81 -5.25 -6.65
C ASP A 105 5.34 -4.30 -7.76
N LEU A 106 4.31 -4.68 -8.52
CA LEU A 106 3.71 -3.79 -9.52
C LEU A 106 3.11 -2.53 -8.87
N LEU A 107 2.38 -2.70 -7.78
CA LEU A 107 1.81 -1.57 -7.03
C LEU A 107 2.92 -0.66 -6.46
N MET A 108 3.96 -1.24 -5.87
CA MET A 108 5.07 -0.47 -5.32
C MET A 108 5.84 0.28 -6.42
N ALA A 109 6.04 -0.33 -7.58
CA ALA A 109 6.68 0.32 -8.72
C ALA A 109 5.91 1.57 -9.16
N GLU A 110 4.58 1.50 -9.20
CA GLU A 110 3.73 2.65 -9.53
C GLU A 110 3.78 3.74 -8.46
N CYS A 111 3.83 3.36 -7.18
CA CYS A 111 4.03 4.33 -6.09
C CYS A 111 5.34 5.09 -6.24
N GLU A 112 6.41 4.39 -6.57
CA GLU A 112 7.74 4.97 -6.77
C GLU A 112 7.78 5.88 -8.01
N ALA A 113 7.14 5.46 -9.10
CA ALA A 113 7.02 6.27 -10.31
C ALA A 113 6.24 7.55 -10.03
N LEU A 114 5.14 7.47 -9.31
CA LEU A 114 4.36 8.64 -8.88
C LEU A 114 5.21 9.61 -8.06
N ALA A 115 5.97 9.10 -7.10
CA ALA A 115 6.84 9.93 -6.27
C ALA A 115 7.93 10.64 -7.10
N ARG A 116 8.51 9.96 -8.10
CA ARG A 116 9.47 10.57 -9.04
C ARG A 116 8.82 11.65 -9.89
N ASP A 117 7.63 11.39 -10.41
CA ASP A 117 6.90 12.36 -11.24
C ASP A 117 6.53 13.62 -10.45
N GLU A 118 6.30 13.49 -9.15
CA GLU A 118 6.06 14.63 -8.24
C GLU A 118 7.36 15.32 -7.78
N GLY A 119 8.52 14.88 -8.25
CA GLY A 119 9.82 15.47 -7.89
C GLY A 119 10.26 15.21 -6.47
N LEU A 120 9.75 14.16 -5.83
CA LEU A 120 10.07 13.83 -4.44
C LEU A 120 11.41 13.09 -4.33
N ALA A 121 12.07 13.23 -3.18
CA ALA A 121 13.38 12.64 -2.93
C ALA A 121 13.31 11.21 -2.38
N GLY A 122 12.17 10.79 -1.87
CA GLY A 122 12.04 9.48 -1.28
C GLY A 122 10.62 8.96 -1.14
N VAL A 123 10.54 7.66 -0.90
CA VAL A 123 9.31 6.96 -0.51
C VAL A 123 9.54 6.36 0.87
N VAL A 124 8.61 6.60 1.79
CA VAL A 124 8.68 6.10 3.17
C VAL A 124 7.45 5.27 3.47
N LEU A 125 7.62 4.27 4.31
CA LEU A 125 6.53 3.44 4.80
C LEU A 125 6.83 2.94 6.21
N SER A 126 5.80 2.55 6.92
CA SER A 126 5.93 1.83 8.19
C SER A 126 5.19 0.50 8.13
N THR A 127 5.70 -0.50 8.83
CA THR A 127 5.23 -1.88 8.74
C THR A 127 5.28 -2.55 10.10
N GLU A 128 4.37 -3.48 10.37
CA GLU A 128 4.40 -4.24 11.62
C GLU A 128 5.58 -5.23 11.63
N PRO A 129 6.15 -5.54 12.83
CA PRO A 129 7.37 -6.34 12.93
C PRO A 129 7.26 -7.75 12.36
N ASP A 130 6.09 -8.34 12.33
CA ASP A 130 5.84 -9.70 11.84
C ASP A 130 5.46 -9.79 10.37
N MET A 131 5.40 -8.65 9.66
CA MET A 131 5.16 -8.62 8.21
C MET A 131 6.43 -9.00 7.42
N HIS A 132 6.93 -10.22 7.64
CA HIS A 132 8.25 -10.64 7.11
C HIS A 132 8.31 -10.69 5.58
N ALA A 133 7.23 -11.12 4.93
CA ALA A 133 7.17 -11.16 3.47
C ALA A 133 7.25 -9.75 2.87
N ALA A 134 6.58 -8.78 3.48
CA ALA A 134 6.64 -7.38 3.08
C ALA A 134 8.05 -6.81 3.27
N HIS A 135 8.69 -7.08 4.40
CA HIS A 135 10.07 -6.64 4.66
C HIS A 135 11.05 -7.16 3.62
N ARG A 136 10.93 -8.44 3.22
CA ARG A 136 11.77 -9.01 2.16
C ARG A 136 11.54 -8.31 0.83
N ALA A 137 10.29 -8.04 0.49
CA ALA A 137 9.93 -7.33 -0.75
C ALA A 137 10.49 -5.91 -0.76
N TYR A 138 10.37 -5.17 0.34
CA TYR A 138 10.91 -3.81 0.44
C TYR A 138 12.43 -3.79 0.30
N ARG A 139 13.13 -4.71 0.97
CA ARG A 139 14.60 -4.82 0.86
C ARG A 139 15.04 -5.13 -0.57
N ARG A 140 14.35 -6.03 -1.26
CA ARG A 140 14.66 -6.33 -2.68
C ARG A 140 14.52 -5.10 -3.58
N ARG A 141 13.60 -4.20 -3.24
CA ARG A 141 13.39 -2.96 -3.99
C ARG A 141 14.37 -1.84 -3.61
N GLY A 142 15.22 -2.05 -2.61
CA GLY A 142 16.23 -1.07 -2.18
C GLY A 142 15.80 -0.19 -1.00
N TYR A 143 14.68 -0.51 -0.35
CA TYR A 143 14.29 0.18 0.89
C TYR A 143 15.25 -0.15 2.01
N VAL A 144 15.61 0.86 2.79
CA VAL A 144 16.54 0.78 3.92
C VAL A 144 15.81 1.10 5.21
N ARG A 145 16.09 0.32 6.26
CA ARG A 145 15.56 0.56 7.59
C ARG A 145 15.98 1.92 8.12
N GLN A 146 15.04 2.59 8.76
CA GLN A 146 15.23 3.87 9.47
C GLN A 146 14.82 3.70 10.95
N PRO A 147 15.64 3.01 11.79
CA PRO A 147 15.22 2.67 13.15
C PRO A 147 14.90 3.86 14.04
N ASP A 148 15.56 4.99 13.81
CA ASP A 148 15.33 6.25 14.52
C ASP A 148 13.98 6.89 14.22
N ARG A 149 13.30 6.42 13.17
CA ARG A 149 11.94 6.86 12.79
C ARG A 149 10.85 5.90 13.22
N ASP A 150 11.18 4.77 13.82
CA ASP A 150 10.19 3.81 14.34
C ASP A 150 9.25 4.51 15.33
N TRP A 151 8.00 4.11 15.34
CA TRP A 151 6.99 4.74 16.17
C TRP A 151 6.02 3.72 16.75
N SER A 152 5.44 4.05 17.93
CA SER A 152 4.52 3.17 18.63
C SER A 152 3.07 3.54 18.34
N THR A 153 2.23 2.52 18.14
CA THR A 153 0.77 2.68 18.07
C THR A 153 0.11 2.56 19.45
N GLY A 154 0.89 2.26 20.51
CA GLY A 154 0.39 1.84 21.81
C GLY A 154 0.20 0.31 21.92
N ARG A 155 0.01 -0.38 20.79
CA ARG A 155 -0.12 -1.84 20.71
C ARG A 155 1.18 -2.50 20.24
N THR A 156 1.85 -1.90 19.29
CA THR A 156 3.10 -2.41 18.70
C THR A 156 3.98 -1.26 18.22
N THR A 157 5.25 -1.54 17.97
CA THR A 157 6.16 -0.60 17.34
C THR A 157 6.19 -0.86 15.84
N LEU A 158 5.91 0.17 15.04
CA LEU A 158 5.99 0.10 13.60
C LEU A 158 7.41 0.43 13.13
N LEU A 159 7.90 -0.39 12.22
CA LEU A 159 9.25 -0.29 11.66
C LEU A 159 9.22 0.56 10.40
N VAL A 160 10.12 1.54 10.30
CA VAL A 160 10.17 2.45 9.15
C VAL A 160 11.23 2.03 8.15
N PHE A 161 10.85 2.04 6.88
CA PHE A 161 11.71 1.81 5.72
C PHE A 161 11.61 3.00 4.77
N ARG A 162 12.71 3.34 4.10
CA ARG A 162 12.77 4.44 3.13
C ARG A 162 13.56 4.04 1.89
N LEU A 163 13.04 4.45 0.74
CA LEU A 163 13.74 4.38 -0.55
C LEU A 163 14.16 5.79 -0.96
N SER A 164 15.43 5.99 -1.26
CA SER A 164 15.91 7.21 -1.92
C SER A 164 15.67 7.11 -3.42
N LEU A 165 15.09 8.16 -3.99
CA LEU A 165 14.78 8.23 -5.41
C LEU A 165 15.88 8.91 -6.20
#